data_9c3b1b6507ce93993e4f4db0c7513fae
#
_entry.id   9c3b1b6507ce93993e4f4db0c7513fae
#
_cell.length_a   1.000
_cell.length_b   1.000
_cell.length_c   1.000
_cell.angle_alpha   90.00
_cell.angle_beta   90.00
_cell.angle_gamma   90.00
#
_symmetry.space_group_name_H-M   'P 1'
#
loop_
_entity.id
_entity.type
_entity.pdbx_description
1 polymer ?
#
loop_
_entity_poly.entity_id
_entity_poly.type
_entity_poly.pdbx_seq_one_letter_code
_entity_poly.pdbx_strand_id
1 'polypeptide(L)'
;MKKHMAMSAVATGSPHTAENAKRQFGFSRAHTDVAHMLDHDPAGAVVIATRHDTHAPLALQALRAGKRVCVEKPLCIHLHEYSLLVQQLSQPGSPDLMVGFNRRFAPAVTRVKQHFPSGPVAIHYRINAGKMPADHWIHHPETGGGRLLGEACHFIDLCAFMAGSRISSVSATAMAQAPQLLDTFAATLHFENGSIATISYFSNGSNLLPKEHIEICGGSTTAVIHDFKELHIAGAKSHRYKTKQDKGHAAEMQLLAHALKTGAPMPVSAADSLHATLATFAVQASVQAAGERIDISAFESACHSATAN
;
A
#
# COMPACT_ATOMS: atom_id res chain seq x y z
N MET A 1 -2.32 10.79 16.06
CA MET A 1 -3.73 11.10 15.68
C MET A 1 -4.41 12.04 16.68
N LYS A 2 -4.57 11.71 17.96
CA LYS A 2 -5.30 12.53 18.95
C LYS A 2 -4.94 14.03 18.99
N LYS A 3 -3.71 14.41 18.66
CA LYS A 3 -3.28 15.83 18.65
C LYS A 3 -3.77 16.62 17.43
N HIS A 4 -4.26 15.95 16.41
CA HIS A 4 -4.53 16.54 15.11
C HIS A 4 -5.95 16.33 14.60
N MET A 5 -6.69 15.33 15.10
CA MET A 5 -8.05 14.98 14.68
C MET A 5 -8.94 14.64 15.88
N ALA A 6 -10.23 14.99 15.80
CA ALA A 6 -11.23 14.51 16.75
C ALA A 6 -11.54 13.02 16.45
N MET A 7 -11.51 12.21 17.50
CA MET A 7 -11.82 10.78 17.43
C MET A 7 -13.31 10.61 17.75
N SER A 8 -14.17 10.61 16.72
CA SER A 8 -15.63 10.61 16.87
C SER A 8 -16.15 9.25 17.30
N ALA A 9 -16.02 8.24 16.46
CA ALA A 9 -16.53 6.91 16.72
C ALA A 9 -15.53 5.82 16.38
N VAL A 10 -15.65 4.65 17.00
CA VAL A 10 -14.94 3.43 16.64
C VAL A 10 -15.93 2.28 16.53
N ALA A 11 -15.79 1.47 15.47
CA ALA A 11 -16.52 0.22 15.31
C ALA A 11 -15.55 -0.97 15.32
N THR A 12 -15.92 -2.04 16.01
CA THR A 12 -15.17 -3.30 16.04
C THR A 12 -16.14 -4.49 16.07
N GLY A 13 -15.60 -5.70 15.82
CA GLY A 13 -16.42 -6.93 15.76
C GLY A 13 -17.08 -7.37 17.07
N SER A 14 -16.80 -6.70 18.22
CA SER A 14 -17.49 -7.01 19.48
C SER A 14 -17.66 -5.78 20.37
N PRO A 15 -18.71 -5.74 21.23
CA PRO A 15 -18.93 -4.63 22.16
C PRO A 15 -17.75 -4.40 23.11
N HIS A 16 -17.13 -5.48 23.57
CA HIS A 16 -16.00 -5.42 24.50
C HIS A 16 -14.77 -4.75 23.86
N THR A 17 -14.41 -5.13 22.63
CA THR A 17 -13.29 -4.53 21.90
C THR A 17 -13.57 -3.09 21.51
N ALA A 18 -14.81 -2.75 21.14
CA ALA A 18 -15.23 -1.39 20.81
C ALA A 18 -15.10 -0.46 22.02
N GLU A 19 -15.61 -0.87 23.18
CA GLU A 19 -15.54 -0.06 24.40
C GLU A 19 -14.11 0.07 24.93
N ASN A 20 -13.28 -0.97 24.80
CA ASN A 20 -11.85 -0.89 25.13
C ASN A 20 -11.12 0.09 24.22
N ALA A 21 -11.35 0.03 22.90
CA ALA A 21 -10.78 0.96 21.96
C ALA A 21 -11.21 2.41 22.24
N LYS A 22 -12.49 2.62 22.53
CA LYS A 22 -13.01 3.94 22.92
C LYS A 22 -12.25 4.49 24.11
N ARG A 23 -12.12 3.74 25.20
CA ARG A 23 -11.40 4.18 26.42
C ARG A 23 -9.92 4.43 26.16
N GLN A 24 -9.25 3.50 25.47
CA GLN A 24 -7.81 3.57 25.25
C GLN A 24 -7.44 4.72 24.31
N PHE A 25 -8.20 4.91 23.24
CA PHE A 25 -7.88 5.88 22.19
C PHE A 25 -8.71 7.16 22.26
N GLY A 26 -9.69 7.25 23.18
CA GLY A 26 -10.48 8.44 23.46
C GLY A 26 -11.47 8.76 22.35
N PHE A 27 -12.08 7.76 21.74
CA PHE A 27 -13.25 7.95 20.89
C PHE A 27 -14.46 8.37 21.72
N SER A 28 -15.33 9.19 21.13
CA SER A 28 -16.55 9.64 21.79
C SER A 28 -17.61 8.53 21.86
N ARG A 29 -17.68 7.68 20.84
CA ARG A 29 -18.68 6.60 20.68
C ARG A 29 -18.04 5.28 20.32
N ALA A 30 -18.69 4.18 20.69
CA ALA A 30 -18.30 2.81 20.34
C ALA A 30 -19.48 2.10 19.69
N HIS A 31 -19.23 1.39 18.58
CA HIS A 31 -20.21 0.67 17.79
C HIS A 31 -19.72 -0.74 17.46
N THR A 32 -20.65 -1.62 17.14
CA THR A 32 -20.41 -2.94 16.53
C THR A 32 -21.04 -3.05 15.15
N ASP A 33 -21.94 -2.13 14.82
CA ASP A 33 -22.58 -2.01 13.52
C ASP A 33 -21.97 -0.82 12.77
N VAL A 34 -21.25 -1.13 11.70
CA VAL A 34 -20.57 -0.13 10.86
C VAL A 34 -21.57 0.69 10.06
N ALA A 35 -22.64 0.07 9.52
CA ALA A 35 -23.66 0.78 8.75
C ALA A 35 -24.33 1.85 9.62
N HIS A 36 -24.78 1.46 10.80
CA HIS A 36 -25.36 2.40 11.76
C HIS A 36 -24.39 3.52 12.14
N MET A 37 -23.10 3.20 12.33
CA MET A 37 -22.08 4.22 12.61
C MET A 37 -21.92 5.21 11.44
N LEU A 38 -21.84 4.72 10.20
CA LEU A 38 -21.66 5.56 9.02
C LEU A 38 -22.83 6.53 8.78
N ASP A 39 -24.06 6.07 9.06
CA ASP A 39 -25.29 6.84 8.86
C ASP A 39 -25.48 7.92 9.93
N HIS A 40 -25.07 7.65 11.17
CA HIS A 40 -25.39 8.51 12.32
C HIS A 40 -24.19 9.29 12.87
N ASP A 41 -22.95 8.94 12.49
CA ASP A 41 -21.78 9.68 12.95
C ASP A 41 -21.47 10.86 12.00
N PRO A 42 -21.31 12.09 12.54
CA PRO A 42 -21.06 13.28 11.74
C PRO A 42 -19.64 13.36 11.16
N ALA A 43 -18.76 12.40 11.48
CA ALA A 43 -17.39 12.41 10.96
C ALA A 43 -17.39 12.36 9.42
N GLY A 44 -16.65 13.26 8.78
CA GLY A 44 -16.53 13.31 7.31
C GLY A 44 -15.53 12.30 6.71
N ALA A 45 -14.85 11.54 7.57
CA ALA A 45 -13.84 10.58 7.13
C ALA A 45 -13.80 9.32 8.00
N VAL A 46 -13.39 8.21 7.38
CA VAL A 46 -13.23 6.89 8.01
C VAL A 46 -11.81 6.38 7.80
N VAL A 47 -11.23 5.82 8.86
CA VAL A 47 -9.96 5.07 8.81
C VAL A 47 -10.29 3.59 9.01
N ILE A 48 -9.93 2.75 8.03
CA ILE A 48 -10.17 1.31 8.03
C ILE A 48 -8.84 0.61 8.31
N ALA A 49 -8.77 -0.15 9.41
CA ALA A 49 -7.58 -0.90 9.83
C ALA A 49 -8.02 -2.26 10.41
N THR A 50 -8.69 -3.03 9.59
CA THR A 50 -9.29 -4.32 9.90
C THR A 50 -8.51 -5.47 9.26
N ARG A 51 -9.11 -6.65 9.07
CA ARG A 51 -8.52 -7.71 8.24
C ARG A 51 -8.69 -7.39 6.76
N HIS A 52 -7.83 -7.96 5.92
CA HIS A 52 -7.74 -7.64 4.50
C HIS A 52 -9.06 -7.85 3.74
N ASP A 53 -9.78 -8.93 4.02
CA ASP A 53 -11.08 -9.28 3.42
C ASP A 53 -12.18 -8.24 3.66
N THR A 54 -12.02 -7.42 4.69
CA THR A 54 -13.03 -6.41 5.04
C THR A 54 -12.69 -5.02 4.51
N HIS A 55 -11.49 -4.80 3.97
CA HIS A 55 -11.06 -3.48 3.53
C HIS A 55 -11.94 -2.91 2.42
N ALA A 56 -12.10 -3.65 1.31
CA ALA A 56 -12.88 -3.19 0.17
C ALA A 56 -14.38 -3.04 0.48
N PRO A 57 -15.05 -4.01 1.12
CA PRO A 57 -16.45 -3.85 1.50
C PRO A 57 -16.71 -2.63 2.38
N LEU A 58 -15.87 -2.41 3.40
CA LEU A 58 -16.00 -1.26 4.30
C LEU A 58 -15.67 0.06 3.59
N ALA A 59 -14.68 0.07 2.69
CA ALA A 59 -14.34 1.25 1.90
C ALA A 59 -15.50 1.65 0.97
N LEU A 60 -16.11 0.68 0.26
CA LEU A 60 -17.28 0.90 -0.58
C LEU A 60 -18.46 1.45 0.23
N GLN A 61 -18.73 0.87 1.39
CA GLN A 61 -19.80 1.31 2.27
C GLN A 61 -19.58 2.75 2.74
N ALA A 62 -18.34 3.10 3.16
CA ALA A 62 -18.00 4.44 3.60
C ALA A 62 -18.07 5.48 2.47
N LEU A 63 -17.57 5.15 1.26
CA LEU A 63 -17.66 6.03 0.08
C LEU A 63 -19.12 6.32 -0.29
N ARG A 64 -19.98 5.29 -0.30
CA ARG A 64 -21.43 5.44 -0.56
C ARG A 64 -22.14 6.30 0.50
N ALA A 65 -21.65 6.26 1.73
CA ALA A 65 -22.12 7.15 2.81
C ALA A 65 -21.52 8.58 2.75
N GLY A 66 -20.82 8.92 1.67
CA GLY A 66 -20.23 10.25 1.47
C GLY A 66 -18.99 10.54 2.32
N LYS A 67 -18.33 9.52 2.87
CA LYS A 67 -17.16 9.68 3.74
C LYS A 67 -15.86 9.55 2.95
N ARG A 68 -14.89 10.43 3.22
CA ARG A 68 -13.51 10.23 2.73
C ARG A 68 -12.88 9.02 3.42
N VAL A 69 -12.13 8.22 2.68
CA VAL A 69 -11.63 6.92 3.18
C VAL A 69 -10.10 6.90 3.22
N CYS A 70 -9.55 6.53 4.38
CA CYS A 70 -8.18 6.06 4.52
C CYS A 70 -8.22 4.58 4.90
N VAL A 71 -7.75 3.70 4.04
CA VAL A 71 -7.75 2.26 4.29
C VAL A 71 -6.32 1.74 4.38
N GLU A 72 -6.08 0.87 5.38
CA GLU A 72 -4.81 0.14 5.46
C GLU A 72 -4.65 -0.78 4.25
N LYS A 73 -3.41 -1.08 3.94
CA LYS A 73 -3.08 -1.98 2.83
C LYS A 73 -3.35 -3.47 3.21
N PRO A 74 -3.65 -4.33 2.25
CA PRO A 74 -3.96 -4.03 0.85
C PRO A 74 -5.34 -3.40 0.71
N LEU A 75 -5.58 -2.68 -0.37
CA LEU A 75 -6.91 -2.09 -0.62
C LEU A 75 -8.01 -3.16 -0.72
N CYS A 76 -7.69 -4.26 -1.39
CA CYS A 76 -8.55 -5.43 -1.58
C CYS A 76 -7.70 -6.67 -1.82
N ILE A 77 -8.32 -7.85 -1.75
CA ILE A 77 -7.66 -9.15 -2.02
C ILE A 77 -8.29 -9.90 -3.22
N HIS A 78 -9.35 -9.36 -3.80
CA HIS A 78 -10.01 -9.92 -4.98
C HIS A 78 -10.17 -8.88 -6.10
N LEU A 79 -9.99 -9.29 -7.36
CA LEU A 79 -10.11 -8.42 -8.53
C LEU A 79 -11.52 -7.83 -8.72
N HIS A 80 -12.56 -8.56 -8.36
CA HIS A 80 -13.93 -8.05 -8.44
C HIS A 80 -14.14 -6.87 -7.47
N GLU A 81 -13.54 -6.90 -6.28
CA GLU A 81 -13.58 -5.81 -5.31
C GLU A 81 -12.84 -4.56 -5.86
N TYR A 82 -11.69 -4.77 -6.53
CA TYR A 82 -10.98 -3.71 -7.23
C TYR A 82 -11.89 -3.02 -8.25
N SER A 83 -12.57 -3.79 -9.10
CA SER A 83 -13.48 -3.27 -10.12
C SER A 83 -14.64 -2.46 -9.52
N LEU A 84 -15.23 -2.93 -8.42
CA LEU A 84 -16.29 -2.19 -7.69
C LEU A 84 -15.77 -0.88 -7.11
N LEU A 85 -14.55 -0.85 -6.59
CA LEU A 85 -13.92 0.38 -6.08
C LEU A 85 -13.64 1.38 -7.21
N VAL A 86 -13.13 0.92 -8.36
CA VAL A 86 -12.94 1.76 -9.55
C VAL A 86 -14.27 2.37 -10.00
N GLN A 87 -15.31 1.56 -10.11
CA GLN A 87 -16.64 2.01 -10.47
C GLN A 87 -17.19 3.06 -9.49
N GLN A 88 -17.06 2.83 -8.19
CA GLN A 88 -17.50 3.77 -7.16
C GLN A 88 -16.73 5.10 -7.22
N LEU A 89 -15.41 5.04 -7.33
CA LEU A 89 -14.55 6.23 -7.36
C LEU A 89 -14.69 7.05 -8.65
N SER A 90 -15.18 6.44 -9.74
CA SER A 90 -15.47 7.11 -11.00
C SER A 90 -16.81 7.85 -11.00
N GLN A 91 -17.66 7.69 -9.97
CA GLN A 91 -18.92 8.39 -9.88
C GLN A 91 -18.69 9.89 -9.63
N PRO A 92 -19.45 10.79 -10.30
CA PRO A 92 -19.39 12.21 -10.02
C PRO A 92 -19.66 12.50 -8.54
N GLY A 93 -18.78 13.27 -7.90
CA GLY A 93 -18.91 13.64 -6.49
C GLY A 93 -18.52 12.53 -5.50
N SER A 94 -17.96 11.40 -5.96
CA SER A 94 -17.45 10.38 -5.05
C SER A 94 -16.36 10.95 -4.13
N PRO A 95 -16.40 10.66 -2.83
CA PRO A 95 -15.36 11.10 -1.92
C PRO A 95 -13.99 10.47 -2.24
N ASP A 96 -12.92 11.15 -1.78
CA ASP A 96 -11.56 10.66 -1.94
C ASP A 96 -11.30 9.37 -1.14
N LEU A 97 -10.43 8.50 -1.70
CA LEU A 97 -9.86 7.34 -1.02
C LEU A 97 -8.33 7.42 -1.09
N MET A 98 -7.66 7.01 -0.01
CA MET A 98 -6.24 6.67 -0.02
C MET A 98 -5.97 5.33 0.64
N VAL A 99 -4.93 4.63 0.17
CA VAL A 99 -4.36 3.46 0.85
C VAL A 99 -3.17 3.90 1.70
N GLY A 100 -3.00 3.29 2.86
CA GLY A 100 -1.94 3.54 3.83
C GLY A 100 -0.54 3.15 3.34
N PHE A 101 -0.06 3.80 2.28
CA PHE A 101 1.28 3.59 1.71
C PHE A 101 2.32 4.48 2.40
N ASN A 102 2.50 4.24 3.70
CA ASN A 102 3.31 5.03 4.60
C ASN A 102 4.77 5.26 4.14
N ARG A 103 5.37 4.32 3.41
CA ARG A 103 6.80 4.40 3.02
C ARG A 103 7.13 5.61 2.17
N ARG A 104 6.18 6.14 1.38
CA ARG A 104 6.35 7.39 0.62
C ARG A 104 6.77 8.56 1.52
N PHE A 105 6.32 8.56 2.78
CA PHE A 105 6.50 9.63 3.75
C PHE A 105 7.70 9.41 4.68
N ALA A 106 8.45 8.33 4.50
CA ALA A 106 9.65 8.08 5.28
C ALA A 106 10.70 9.17 5.02
N PRO A 107 11.36 9.73 6.07
CA PRO A 107 12.36 10.79 5.89
C PRO A 107 13.50 10.42 4.94
N ALA A 108 13.91 9.15 4.92
CA ALA A 108 14.91 8.66 3.98
C ALA A 108 14.42 8.77 2.52
N VAL A 109 13.16 8.40 2.26
CA VAL A 109 12.55 8.43 0.92
C VAL A 109 12.37 9.86 0.43
N THR A 110 11.86 10.75 1.27
CA THR A 110 11.68 12.16 0.90
C THR A 110 13.01 12.85 0.57
N ARG A 111 14.09 12.52 1.30
CA ARG A 111 15.44 13.00 0.98
C ARG A 111 15.95 12.45 -0.34
N VAL A 112 15.82 11.16 -0.59
CA VAL A 112 16.22 10.54 -1.86
C VAL A 112 15.51 11.18 -3.04
N LYS A 113 14.18 11.38 -2.94
CA LYS A 113 13.38 11.99 -4.02
C LYS A 113 13.88 13.36 -4.45
N GLN A 114 14.48 14.15 -3.55
CA GLN A 114 15.09 15.44 -3.86
C GLN A 114 16.35 15.34 -4.73
N HIS A 115 17.02 14.17 -4.74
CA HIS A 115 18.25 13.93 -5.52
C HIS A 115 17.96 13.30 -6.89
N PHE A 116 16.73 12.87 -7.14
CA PHE A 116 16.28 12.35 -8.43
C PHE A 116 15.06 13.14 -8.94
N PRO A 117 15.22 14.42 -9.27
CA PRO A 117 14.11 15.30 -9.62
C PRO A 117 13.46 14.95 -10.95
N SER A 118 14.20 14.38 -11.89
CA SER A 118 13.73 14.03 -13.23
C SER A 118 14.58 12.93 -13.86
N GLY A 119 14.04 12.31 -14.92
CA GLY A 119 14.69 11.25 -15.67
C GLY A 119 14.43 9.85 -15.12
N PRO A 120 14.77 8.82 -15.92
CA PRO A 120 14.57 7.44 -15.52
C PRO A 120 15.53 7.02 -14.41
N VAL A 121 15.06 6.13 -13.54
CA VAL A 121 15.83 5.51 -12.47
C VAL A 121 15.77 3.99 -12.56
N ALA A 122 16.84 3.33 -12.10
CA ALA A 122 16.85 1.90 -11.84
C ALA A 122 16.77 1.68 -10.33
N ILE A 123 15.84 0.82 -9.90
CA ILE A 123 15.57 0.54 -8.49
C ILE A 123 15.77 -0.94 -8.22
N HIS A 124 16.52 -1.28 -7.19
CA HIS A 124 16.57 -2.62 -6.62
C HIS A 124 16.04 -2.59 -5.20
N TYR A 125 14.98 -3.36 -4.93
CA TYR A 125 14.33 -3.42 -3.62
C TYR A 125 14.31 -4.86 -3.11
N ARG A 126 15.20 -5.18 -2.17
CA ARG A 126 15.23 -6.46 -1.50
C ARG A 126 14.48 -6.38 -0.17
N ILE A 127 13.55 -7.31 0.05
CA ILE A 127 12.79 -7.48 1.29
C ILE A 127 13.14 -8.85 1.88
N ASN A 128 13.75 -8.86 3.05
CA ASN A 128 13.95 -10.05 3.87
C ASN A 128 12.83 -10.10 4.91
N ALA A 129 11.71 -10.70 4.54
CA ALA A 129 10.49 -10.64 5.33
C ALA A 129 10.47 -11.65 6.49
N GLY A 130 11.31 -12.69 6.38
CA GLY A 130 11.37 -13.78 7.33
C GLY A 130 10.17 -14.72 7.29
N LYS A 131 10.32 -15.90 7.88
CA LYS A 131 9.29 -16.94 7.92
C LYS A 131 8.12 -16.52 8.80
N MET A 132 6.92 -16.83 8.36
CA MET A 132 5.68 -16.69 9.11
C MET A 132 5.09 -18.08 9.38
N PRO A 133 4.42 -18.33 10.51
CA PRO A 133 3.73 -19.59 10.76
C PRO A 133 2.75 -19.93 9.64
N ALA A 134 2.68 -21.20 9.26
CA ALA A 134 1.85 -21.63 8.11
C ALA A 134 0.34 -21.45 8.38
N ASP A 135 -0.07 -21.49 9.63
CA ASP A 135 -1.45 -21.28 10.10
C ASP A 135 -1.81 -19.80 10.32
N HIS A 136 -0.90 -18.87 10.02
CA HIS A 136 -1.18 -17.45 10.17
C HIS A 136 -2.26 -17.02 9.18
N TRP A 137 -3.24 -16.25 9.64
CA TRP A 137 -4.43 -15.82 8.88
C TRP A 137 -4.13 -15.17 7.52
N ILE A 138 -2.94 -14.54 7.38
CA ILE A 138 -2.53 -13.87 6.14
C ILE A 138 -2.39 -14.87 4.97
N HIS A 139 -2.09 -16.14 5.26
CA HIS A 139 -1.97 -17.20 4.26
C HIS A 139 -3.32 -17.75 3.80
N HIS A 140 -4.39 -17.45 4.54
CA HIS A 140 -5.73 -17.90 4.17
C HIS A 140 -6.25 -17.08 2.97
N PRO A 141 -6.59 -17.70 1.83
CA PRO A 141 -6.95 -16.98 0.61
C PRO A 141 -8.09 -15.99 0.79
N GLU A 142 -9.15 -16.39 1.51
CA GLU A 142 -10.38 -15.61 1.68
C GLU A 142 -10.27 -14.47 2.71
N THR A 143 -9.28 -14.49 3.60
CA THR A 143 -9.17 -13.48 4.67
C THR A 143 -7.90 -12.67 4.62
N GLY A 144 -6.81 -13.26 4.13
CA GLY A 144 -5.48 -12.64 4.07
C GLY A 144 -5.00 -12.35 2.67
N GLY A 145 -5.38 -13.17 1.68
CA GLY A 145 -4.94 -13.06 0.29
C GLY A 145 -3.49 -13.44 0.04
N GLY A 146 -2.76 -13.89 1.09
CA GLY A 146 -1.33 -14.21 1.01
C GLY A 146 -0.42 -12.98 1.14
N ARG A 147 0.88 -13.24 1.28
CA ARG A 147 1.87 -12.17 1.50
C ARG A 147 2.15 -11.35 0.24
N LEU A 148 1.96 -11.91 -0.95
CA LEU A 148 2.11 -11.16 -2.18
C LEU A 148 1.09 -10.02 -2.22
N LEU A 149 -0.20 -10.28 -2.10
CA LEU A 149 -1.22 -9.22 -2.06
C LEU A 149 -1.10 -8.37 -0.80
N GLY A 150 -0.95 -9.01 0.36
CA GLY A 150 -0.97 -8.35 1.65
C GLY A 150 0.25 -7.46 1.96
N GLU A 151 1.42 -7.72 1.33
CA GLU A 151 2.63 -6.96 1.61
C GLU A 151 3.28 -6.32 0.37
N ALA A 152 3.26 -6.97 -0.81
CA ALA A 152 4.01 -6.47 -1.97
C ALA A 152 3.49 -5.12 -2.49
N CYS A 153 2.21 -4.81 -2.31
CA CYS A 153 1.63 -3.53 -2.69
C CYS A 153 2.38 -2.33 -2.10
N HIS A 154 2.94 -2.44 -0.89
CA HIS A 154 3.80 -1.40 -0.31
C HIS A 154 5.07 -1.11 -1.11
N PHE A 155 5.70 -2.18 -1.62
CA PHE A 155 7.00 -2.08 -2.31
C PHE A 155 6.79 -1.64 -3.75
N ILE A 156 5.72 -2.12 -4.38
CA ILE A 156 5.28 -1.70 -5.71
C ILE A 156 4.93 -0.22 -5.70
N ASP A 157 4.15 0.22 -4.72
CA ASP A 157 3.81 1.62 -4.51
C ASP A 157 5.05 2.52 -4.34
N LEU A 158 5.99 2.09 -3.48
CA LEU A 158 7.20 2.87 -3.26
C LEU A 158 8.07 2.97 -4.53
N CYS A 159 8.19 1.89 -5.30
CA CYS A 159 8.90 1.91 -6.58
C CYS A 159 8.24 2.89 -7.57
N ALA A 160 6.91 2.88 -7.68
CA ALA A 160 6.17 3.82 -8.54
C ALA A 160 6.36 5.28 -8.08
N PHE A 161 6.26 5.52 -6.78
CA PHE A 161 6.53 6.84 -6.19
C PHE A 161 7.95 7.33 -6.47
N MET A 162 8.97 6.45 -6.32
CA MET A 162 10.37 6.82 -6.57
C MET A 162 10.65 7.04 -8.05
N ALA A 163 10.11 6.20 -8.94
CA ALA A 163 10.19 6.38 -10.38
C ALA A 163 9.48 7.65 -10.86
N GLY A 164 8.46 8.10 -10.11
CA GLY A 164 7.63 9.25 -10.48
C GLY A 164 6.84 9.02 -11.77
N SER A 165 6.47 7.78 -12.04
CA SER A 165 5.82 7.34 -13.28
C SER A 165 4.91 6.15 -13.03
N ARG A 166 3.92 5.94 -13.90
CA ARG A 166 3.07 4.77 -13.88
C ARG A 166 3.86 3.53 -14.30
N ILE A 167 3.50 2.37 -13.74
CA ILE A 167 3.99 1.07 -14.17
C ILE A 167 3.28 0.72 -15.47
N SER A 168 4.02 0.41 -16.52
CA SER A 168 3.47 -0.01 -17.82
C SER A 168 3.30 -1.51 -17.92
N SER A 169 4.23 -2.28 -17.34
CA SER A 169 4.14 -3.75 -17.33
C SER A 169 4.95 -4.35 -16.19
N VAL A 170 4.62 -5.60 -15.87
CA VAL A 170 5.32 -6.39 -14.85
C VAL A 170 5.66 -7.78 -15.36
N SER A 171 6.72 -8.39 -14.81
CA SER A 171 6.98 -9.83 -14.91
C SER A 171 7.47 -10.35 -13.56
N ALA A 172 7.04 -11.54 -13.16
CA ALA A 172 7.38 -12.08 -11.84
C ALA A 172 7.44 -13.60 -11.83
N THR A 173 8.35 -14.14 -11.01
CA THR A 173 8.46 -15.57 -10.74
C THR A 173 8.49 -15.82 -9.25
N ALA A 174 7.90 -16.91 -8.80
CA ALA A 174 7.94 -17.32 -7.41
C ALA A 174 8.79 -18.58 -7.23
N MET A 175 9.41 -18.71 -6.07
CA MET A 175 10.11 -19.92 -5.69
C MET A 175 9.11 -21.07 -5.55
N ALA A 176 9.45 -22.24 -6.13
CA ALA A 176 8.65 -23.46 -6.00
C ALA A 176 8.63 -23.91 -4.51
N GLN A 177 7.59 -23.53 -3.82
CA GLN A 177 7.24 -23.96 -2.45
C GLN A 177 5.86 -24.60 -2.48
N ALA A 178 5.29 -24.92 -1.31
CA ALA A 178 3.91 -25.41 -1.27
C ALA A 178 2.99 -24.51 -2.09
N PRO A 179 2.16 -25.04 -2.99
CA PRO A 179 1.51 -24.30 -4.08
C PRO A 179 0.64 -23.10 -3.68
N GLN A 180 0.29 -23.00 -2.40
CA GLN A 180 -0.57 -21.93 -1.89
C GLN A 180 0.19 -20.72 -1.33
N LEU A 181 1.53 -20.78 -1.18
CA LEU A 181 2.32 -19.70 -0.56
C LEU A 181 3.22 -19.03 -1.60
N LEU A 182 2.71 -17.98 -2.27
CA LEU A 182 3.49 -17.10 -3.15
C LEU A 182 4.22 -16.05 -2.30
N ASP A 183 5.02 -16.49 -1.32
CA ASP A 183 5.63 -15.61 -0.32
C ASP A 183 7.16 -15.46 -0.48
N THR A 184 7.74 -16.09 -1.50
CA THR A 184 9.14 -15.86 -1.93
C THR A 184 9.14 -15.70 -3.44
N PHE A 185 9.37 -14.47 -3.92
CA PHE A 185 9.24 -14.14 -5.34
C PHE A 185 10.21 -13.01 -5.75
N ALA A 186 10.46 -12.93 -7.05
CA ALA A 186 11.11 -11.79 -7.68
C ALA A 186 10.18 -11.21 -8.76
N ALA A 187 10.09 -9.88 -8.81
CA ALA A 187 9.29 -9.16 -9.79
C ALA A 187 10.11 -8.04 -10.42
N THR A 188 9.91 -7.82 -11.72
CA THR A 188 10.44 -6.67 -12.47
C THR A 188 9.28 -5.79 -12.90
N LEU A 189 9.40 -4.49 -12.64
CA LEU A 189 8.44 -3.46 -13.01
C LEU A 189 9.07 -2.58 -14.08
N HIS A 190 8.34 -2.31 -15.16
CA HIS A 190 8.70 -1.33 -16.18
C HIS A 190 7.79 -0.12 -16.07
N PHE A 191 8.34 1.07 -16.26
CA PHE A 191 7.62 2.33 -16.12
C PHE A 191 7.53 3.07 -17.44
N GLU A 192 6.49 3.89 -17.62
CA GLU A 192 6.25 4.67 -18.84
C GLU A 192 7.40 5.64 -19.17
N ASN A 193 8.10 6.17 -18.15
CA ASN A 193 9.25 7.06 -18.34
C ASN A 193 10.59 6.35 -18.59
N GLY A 194 10.59 5.04 -18.82
CA GLY A 194 11.78 4.23 -19.03
C GLY A 194 12.50 3.77 -17.77
N SER A 195 12.00 4.10 -16.58
CA SER A 195 12.52 3.54 -15.32
C SER A 195 12.26 2.04 -15.24
N ILE A 196 13.08 1.35 -14.44
CA ILE A 196 12.89 -0.07 -14.10
C ILE A 196 13.03 -0.28 -12.60
N ALA A 197 12.29 -1.24 -12.05
CA ALA A 197 12.51 -1.69 -10.67
C ALA A 197 12.51 -3.21 -10.59
N THR A 198 13.37 -3.77 -9.74
CA THR A 198 13.33 -5.17 -9.35
C THR A 198 12.99 -5.27 -7.86
N ILE A 199 12.00 -6.08 -7.52
CA ILE A 199 11.59 -6.38 -6.16
C ILE A 199 11.93 -7.84 -5.89
N SER A 200 12.76 -8.08 -4.87
CA SER A 200 13.08 -9.43 -4.38
C SER A 200 12.49 -9.60 -2.99
N TYR A 201 11.42 -10.38 -2.87
CA TYR A 201 10.73 -10.64 -1.62
C TYR A 201 11.04 -12.05 -1.13
N PHE A 202 11.71 -12.15 0.01
CA PHE A 202 12.18 -13.40 0.59
C PHE A 202 11.53 -13.65 1.96
N SER A 203 10.66 -14.64 2.03
CA SER A 203 10.05 -15.12 3.29
C SER A 203 10.92 -16.14 4.02
N ASN A 204 11.86 -16.73 3.33
CA ASN A 204 12.72 -17.84 3.80
C ASN A 204 14.06 -17.37 4.38
N GLY A 205 14.30 -16.06 4.43
CA GLY A 205 15.54 -15.49 4.98
C GLY A 205 15.56 -15.43 6.50
N SER A 206 16.76 -15.21 7.06
CA SER A 206 16.97 -15.06 8.50
C SER A 206 16.52 -13.68 9.00
N ASN A 207 15.75 -13.62 10.09
CA ASN A 207 15.33 -12.37 10.75
C ASN A 207 16.50 -11.62 11.43
N LEU A 208 17.71 -12.19 11.46
CA LEU A 208 18.92 -11.53 11.97
C LEU A 208 19.44 -10.45 11.01
N LEU A 209 19.03 -10.49 9.73
CA LEU A 209 19.35 -9.45 8.76
C LEU A 209 18.24 -8.40 8.67
N PRO A 210 18.59 -7.13 8.37
CA PRO A 210 17.60 -6.06 8.19
C PRO A 210 16.54 -6.41 7.14
N LYS A 211 15.28 -6.01 7.41
CA LYS A 211 14.16 -6.39 6.55
C LYS A 211 14.26 -5.74 5.16
N GLU A 212 14.57 -4.45 5.06
CA GLU A 212 14.44 -3.70 3.82
C GLU A 212 15.75 -3.07 3.37
N HIS A 213 16.09 -3.30 2.09
CA HIS A 213 17.25 -2.69 1.42
C HIS A 213 16.81 -2.17 0.06
N ILE A 214 17.04 -0.88 -0.18
CA ILE A 214 16.65 -0.21 -1.41
C ILE A 214 17.87 0.47 -2.00
N GLU A 215 18.15 0.21 -3.26
CA GLU A 215 19.15 0.90 -4.04
C GLU A 215 18.49 1.57 -5.24
N ILE A 216 18.82 2.84 -5.48
CA ILE A 216 18.23 3.65 -6.54
C ILE A 216 19.38 4.34 -7.29
N CYS A 217 19.45 4.13 -8.60
CA CYS A 217 20.46 4.69 -9.49
C CYS A 217 19.82 5.53 -10.60
N GLY A 218 20.37 6.70 -10.87
CA GLY A 218 19.93 7.58 -11.95
C GLY A 218 20.78 8.84 -12.00
N GLY A 219 21.03 9.43 -13.18
CA GLY A 219 21.75 10.69 -13.34
C GLY A 219 23.12 10.73 -12.65
N SER A 220 23.89 9.66 -12.71
CA SER A 220 25.21 9.51 -12.03
C SER A 220 25.13 9.60 -10.49
N THR A 221 23.94 9.38 -9.91
CA THR A 221 23.72 9.36 -8.46
C THR A 221 23.20 7.98 -8.05
N THR A 222 23.68 7.48 -6.93
CA THR A 222 23.18 6.26 -6.28
C THR A 222 22.74 6.61 -4.87
N ALA A 223 21.56 6.17 -4.49
CA ALA A 223 21.06 6.24 -3.12
C ALA A 223 20.79 4.84 -2.58
N VAL A 224 21.22 4.58 -1.34
CA VAL A 224 21.00 3.31 -0.66
C VAL A 224 20.30 3.55 0.67
N ILE A 225 19.15 2.91 0.88
CA ILE A 225 18.40 2.94 2.12
C ILE A 225 18.51 1.56 2.80
N HIS A 226 19.05 1.53 4.01
CA HIS A 226 19.11 0.33 4.84
C HIS A 226 18.04 0.41 5.94
N ASP A 227 16.98 -0.38 5.82
CA ASP A 227 15.92 -0.58 6.82
C ASP A 227 15.33 0.72 7.39
N PHE A 228 15.34 1.81 6.59
CA PHE A 228 14.91 3.15 7.00
C PHE A 228 15.65 3.70 8.25
N LYS A 229 16.82 3.17 8.54
CA LYS A 229 17.72 3.60 9.63
C LYS A 229 18.94 4.33 9.10
N GLU A 230 19.43 3.90 7.94
CA GLU A 230 20.60 4.49 7.30
C GLU A 230 20.27 4.85 5.85
N LEU A 231 20.73 6.01 5.43
CA LEU A 231 20.68 6.49 4.06
C LEU A 231 22.06 6.90 3.62
N HIS A 232 22.51 6.39 2.48
CA HIS A 232 23.73 6.84 1.80
C HIS A 232 23.36 7.34 0.42
N ILE A 233 23.75 8.56 0.07
CA ILE A 233 23.58 9.14 -1.25
C ILE A 233 24.99 9.47 -1.78
N ALA A 234 25.34 8.89 -2.92
CA ALA A 234 26.62 9.09 -3.60
C ALA A 234 26.36 9.62 -5.02
N GLY A 235 26.93 10.76 -5.33
CA GLY A 235 26.88 11.45 -6.62
C GLY A 235 28.08 12.39 -6.72
N ALA A 236 27.87 13.64 -7.11
CA ALA A 236 28.95 14.66 -7.09
C ALA A 236 29.54 14.85 -5.67
N LYS A 237 28.73 14.59 -4.65
CA LYS A 237 29.16 14.52 -3.24
C LYS A 237 28.55 13.27 -2.59
N SER A 238 29.16 12.82 -1.48
CA SER A 238 28.66 11.68 -0.71
C SER A 238 28.07 12.16 0.62
N HIS A 239 26.85 11.71 0.94
CA HIS A 239 26.13 12.04 2.16
C HIS A 239 25.65 10.78 2.85
N ARG A 240 25.86 10.69 4.16
CA ARG A 240 25.38 9.59 4.98
C ARG A 240 24.53 10.12 6.14
N TYR A 241 23.37 9.47 6.34
CA TYR A 241 22.44 9.80 7.39
C TYR A 241 22.12 8.55 8.21
N LYS A 242 22.13 8.65 9.52
CA LYS A 242 21.70 7.59 10.43
C LYS A 242 20.62 8.14 11.35
N THR A 243 19.55 7.38 11.52
CA THR A 243 18.42 7.75 12.37
C THR A 243 17.84 6.53 13.06
N LYS A 244 16.89 6.74 13.98
CA LYS A 244 15.97 5.66 14.36
C LYS A 244 15.13 5.27 13.15
N GLN A 245 14.72 3.99 13.08
CA GLN A 245 13.86 3.52 12.00
C GLN A 245 12.58 4.36 11.94
N ASP A 246 12.34 4.96 10.79
CA ASP A 246 11.12 5.71 10.50
C ASP A 246 10.64 5.36 9.09
N LYS A 247 9.50 4.66 9.04
CA LYS A 247 8.84 4.24 7.79
C LYS A 247 7.71 5.18 7.38
N GLY A 248 7.61 6.36 7.98
CA GLY A 248 6.72 7.42 7.54
C GLY A 248 5.30 7.41 8.13
N HIS A 249 4.92 6.47 9.00
CA HIS A 249 3.56 6.41 9.55
C HIS A 249 3.11 7.69 10.24
N ALA A 250 4.00 8.32 11.03
CA ALA A 250 3.65 9.56 11.73
C ALA A 250 3.42 10.71 10.73
N ALA A 251 4.28 10.84 9.73
CA ALA A 251 4.17 11.86 8.70
C ALA A 251 2.91 11.65 7.84
N GLU A 252 2.61 10.41 7.43
CA GLU A 252 1.38 10.04 6.74
C GLU A 252 0.14 10.50 7.51
N MET A 253 0.05 10.16 8.80
CA MET A 253 -1.10 10.53 9.64
C MET A 253 -1.20 12.05 9.88
N GLN A 254 -0.10 12.78 9.92
CA GLN A 254 -0.10 14.24 10.00
C GLN A 254 -0.63 14.87 8.72
N LEU A 255 -0.18 14.38 7.55
CA LEU A 255 -0.65 14.84 6.25
C LEU A 255 -2.12 14.51 6.02
N LEU A 256 -2.56 13.30 6.40
CA LEU A 256 -3.97 12.91 6.38
C LEU A 256 -4.81 13.87 7.23
N ALA A 257 -4.39 14.13 8.48
CA ALA A 257 -5.09 15.05 9.36
C ALA A 257 -5.19 16.46 8.77
N HIS A 258 -4.12 16.94 8.14
CA HIS A 258 -4.12 18.22 7.44
C HIS A 258 -5.11 18.23 6.27
N ALA A 259 -5.07 17.21 5.41
CA ALA A 259 -5.97 17.08 4.26
C ALA A 259 -7.46 17.05 4.69
N LEU A 260 -7.78 16.29 5.75
CA LEU A 260 -9.13 16.19 6.28
C LEU A 260 -9.61 17.52 6.88
N LYS A 261 -8.73 18.27 7.55
CA LYS A 261 -9.05 19.55 8.18
C LYS A 261 -9.26 20.68 7.18
N THR A 262 -8.47 20.68 6.10
CA THR A 262 -8.45 21.79 5.11
C THR A 262 -9.29 21.52 3.87
N GLY A 263 -9.79 20.30 3.68
CA GLY A 263 -10.42 19.86 2.43
C GLY A 263 -9.43 19.63 1.29
N ALA A 264 -8.11 19.63 1.57
CA ALA A 264 -7.10 19.35 0.57
C ALA A 264 -7.19 17.90 0.04
N PRO A 265 -6.61 17.58 -1.14
CA PRO A 265 -6.52 16.22 -1.65
C PRO A 265 -5.87 15.27 -0.64
N MET A 266 -6.20 13.99 -0.70
CA MET A 266 -5.59 12.95 0.14
C MET A 266 -4.08 12.85 -0.16
N PRO A 267 -3.23 12.54 0.85
CA PRO A 267 -1.77 12.44 0.70
C PRO A 267 -1.30 11.41 -0.32
N VAL A 268 -2.06 10.34 -0.51
CA VAL A 268 -1.93 9.38 -1.61
C VAL A 268 -3.20 9.50 -2.44
N SER A 269 -3.07 9.74 -3.73
CA SER A 269 -4.25 9.85 -4.60
C SER A 269 -4.98 8.51 -4.76
N ALA A 270 -6.28 8.55 -5.03
CA ALA A 270 -7.04 7.35 -5.36
C ALA A 270 -6.46 6.66 -6.61
N ALA A 271 -6.03 7.43 -7.60
CA ALA A 271 -5.40 6.92 -8.81
C ALA A 271 -4.10 6.13 -8.52
N ASP A 272 -3.22 6.66 -7.65
CA ASP A 272 -2.01 5.95 -7.24
C ASP A 272 -2.33 4.70 -6.43
N SER A 273 -3.32 4.80 -5.52
CA SER A 273 -3.76 3.68 -4.68
C SER A 273 -4.30 2.52 -5.52
N LEU A 274 -5.14 2.83 -6.51
CA LEU A 274 -5.68 1.86 -7.46
C LEU A 274 -4.59 1.28 -8.35
N HIS A 275 -3.69 2.13 -8.86
CA HIS A 275 -2.61 1.68 -9.74
C HIS A 275 -1.65 0.71 -9.05
N ALA A 276 -1.22 0.99 -7.83
CA ALA A 276 -0.36 0.09 -7.06
C ALA A 276 -1.07 -1.24 -6.74
N THR A 277 -2.37 -1.19 -6.45
CA THR A 277 -3.21 -2.38 -6.21
C THR A 277 -3.33 -3.23 -7.47
N LEU A 278 -3.65 -2.63 -8.62
CA LEU A 278 -3.74 -3.32 -9.91
C LEU A 278 -2.41 -3.96 -10.30
N ALA A 279 -1.30 -3.22 -10.17
CA ALA A 279 0.03 -3.75 -10.45
C ALA A 279 0.39 -4.93 -9.54
N THR A 280 -0.12 -4.96 -8.30
CA THR A 280 0.07 -6.09 -7.39
C THR A 280 -0.67 -7.34 -7.89
N PHE A 281 -1.90 -7.19 -8.37
CA PHE A 281 -2.63 -8.30 -9.02
C PHE A 281 -1.95 -8.75 -10.32
N ALA A 282 -1.42 -7.81 -11.10
CA ALA A 282 -0.67 -8.15 -12.32
C ALA A 282 0.62 -8.93 -12.01
N VAL A 283 1.33 -8.61 -10.91
CA VAL A 283 2.48 -9.41 -10.41
C VAL A 283 2.02 -10.82 -10.05
N GLN A 284 0.89 -10.98 -9.37
CA GLN A 284 0.33 -12.30 -9.06
C GLN A 284 -0.04 -13.07 -10.34
N ALA A 285 -0.69 -12.43 -11.30
CA ALA A 285 -1.04 -13.03 -12.59
C ALA A 285 0.21 -13.48 -13.37
N SER A 286 1.27 -12.68 -13.39
CA SER A 286 2.55 -13.05 -14.01
C SER A 286 3.17 -14.28 -13.37
N VAL A 287 3.16 -14.40 -12.03
CA VAL A 287 3.62 -15.61 -11.34
C VAL A 287 2.79 -16.83 -11.77
N GLN A 288 1.47 -16.71 -11.85
CA GLN A 288 0.57 -17.77 -12.29
C GLN A 288 0.77 -18.16 -13.74
N ALA A 289 1.17 -17.22 -14.59
CA ALA A 289 1.52 -17.41 -16.00
C ALA A 289 3.02 -17.70 -16.21
N ALA A 290 3.69 -18.32 -15.22
CA ALA A 290 5.07 -18.77 -15.31
C ALA A 290 6.10 -17.68 -15.69
N GLY A 291 5.83 -16.43 -15.30
CA GLY A 291 6.71 -15.29 -15.53
C GLY A 291 6.40 -14.46 -16.77
N GLU A 292 5.29 -14.74 -17.47
CA GLU A 292 4.86 -13.91 -18.59
C GLU A 292 4.77 -12.44 -18.22
N ARG A 293 5.15 -11.59 -19.17
CA ARG A 293 5.02 -10.14 -19.03
C ARG A 293 3.56 -9.73 -19.15
N ILE A 294 3.05 -9.07 -18.12
CA ILE A 294 1.69 -8.55 -18.07
C ILE A 294 1.72 -7.04 -18.32
N ASP A 295 1.09 -6.58 -19.39
CA ASP A 295 0.82 -5.17 -19.64
C ASP A 295 -0.31 -4.68 -18.73
N ILE A 296 -0.09 -3.57 -18.03
CA ILE A 296 -1.03 -3.07 -17.02
C ILE A 296 -2.33 -2.58 -17.67
N SER A 297 -2.27 -1.91 -18.81
CA SER A 297 -3.45 -1.35 -19.48
C SER A 297 -4.34 -2.47 -20.06
N ALA A 298 -3.73 -3.49 -20.65
CA ALA A 298 -4.45 -4.66 -21.14
C ALA A 298 -5.08 -5.45 -19.98
N PHE A 299 -4.36 -5.61 -18.87
CA PHE A 299 -4.85 -6.29 -17.68
C PHE A 299 -6.03 -5.53 -17.03
N GLU A 300 -5.96 -4.21 -16.91
CA GLU A 300 -7.05 -3.36 -16.43
C GLU A 300 -8.31 -3.51 -17.31
N SER A 301 -8.14 -3.46 -18.63
CA SER A 301 -9.25 -3.64 -19.59
C SER A 301 -9.93 -5.00 -19.45
N ALA A 302 -9.15 -6.06 -19.26
CA ALA A 302 -9.67 -7.41 -19.03
C ALA A 302 -10.46 -7.52 -17.72
N CYS A 303 -10.00 -6.86 -16.65
CA CYS A 303 -10.71 -6.80 -15.36
C CYS A 303 -12.09 -6.15 -15.49
N HIS A 304 -12.20 -5.05 -16.23
CA HIS A 304 -13.48 -4.36 -16.47
C HIS A 304 -14.45 -5.20 -17.30
N SER A 305 -13.96 -5.92 -18.30
CA SER A 305 -14.80 -6.77 -19.16
C SER A 305 -15.39 -7.98 -18.41
N ALA A 306 -14.64 -8.54 -17.47
CA ALA A 306 -15.07 -9.69 -16.66
C ALA A 306 -16.17 -9.34 -15.63
N THR A 307 -16.32 -8.07 -15.27
CA THR A 307 -17.37 -7.59 -14.32
C THR A 307 -18.64 -7.12 -15.02
N ALA A 308 -18.65 -6.99 -16.35
CA ALA A 308 -19.82 -6.56 -17.14
C ALA A 308 -20.71 -7.71 -17.60
N ASN A 309 -20.27 -8.97 -17.43
CA ASN A 309 -21.00 -10.20 -17.69
C ASN A 309 -21.48 -10.86 -16.40
#